data_81fc0975c05f62f694069e0463ee1984
#
_entry.id   81fc0975c05f62f694069e0463ee1984
#
_cell.length_a   1.000
_cell.length_b   1.000
_cell.length_c   1.000
_cell.angle_alpha   90.00
_cell.angle_beta   90.00
_cell.angle_gamma   90.00
#
_symmetry.space_group_name_H-M   'P 1'
#
loop_
_entity.id
_entity.type
_entity.pdbx_description
1 polymer ?
#
loop_
_entity_poly.entity_id
_entity_poly.type
_entity_poly.pdbx_seq_one_letter_code
_entity_poly.pdbx_strand_id
1 'polypeptide(L)'
;MALGFIIGILSRLGLDKAGCLIYFWSPLVIKETFNSTHLDVIGISLLCGSIYFLLNHRHTLATLFLAFSFLGKLYPIILLPLYLRACYEKMLQDGKRAWLVILKNSALFLVVIVLGYLPFMGIGLRMFEGLKAFTLYWQSNDSIFAILVFIFNTVLDGNEMILSNPLPIFLSKVTVAIVLTGVLLWFLCKGASLIERPVEFVRGFFWIMALVFLLSPVQNPWYLCWVVPFLCIFPGRSWIVLTGLVGFYYLDFYFDYQELQAFSLWIPWVEYLPFYFLLTLELWASRKQKRLAGFFENKDQPEKLDT
;
A
#
# COMPACT_ATOMS: atom_id res chain seq x y z
N MET A 1 -13.27 2.79 -15.18
CA MET A 1 -13.23 3.89 -14.19
C MET A 1 -11.81 4.11 -13.68
N ALA A 2 -11.11 3.10 -13.13
CA ALA A 2 -9.71 3.22 -12.66
C ALA A 2 -8.77 3.83 -13.70
N LEU A 3 -8.80 3.34 -14.95
CA LEU A 3 -7.96 3.84 -16.04
C LEU A 3 -8.09 5.35 -16.25
N GLY A 4 -9.34 5.88 -16.27
CA GLY A 4 -9.57 7.31 -16.46
C GLY A 4 -8.95 8.15 -15.34
N PHE A 5 -9.04 7.68 -14.09
CA PHE A 5 -8.39 8.35 -12.96
C PHE A 5 -6.87 8.24 -13.00
N ILE A 6 -6.31 7.08 -13.36
CA ILE A 6 -4.86 6.91 -13.51
C ILE A 6 -4.30 7.86 -14.58
N ILE A 7 -4.93 7.94 -15.76
CA ILE A 7 -4.54 8.89 -16.81
C ILE A 7 -4.64 10.34 -16.30
N GLY A 8 -5.70 10.67 -15.56
CA GLY A 8 -5.87 11.98 -14.93
C GLY A 8 -4.78 12.31 -13.92
N ILE A 9 -4.38 11.33 -13.08
CA ILE A 9 -3.28 11.46 -12.13
C ILE A 9 -1.95 11.71 -12.86
N LEU A 10 -1.61 10.87 -13.85
CA LEU A 10 -0.40 11.00 -14.64
C LEU A 10 -0.33 12.37 -15.33
N SER A 11 -1.45 12.80 -15.94
CA SER A 11 -1.56 14.10 -16.57
C SER A 11 -1.35 15.26 -15.57
N ARG A 12 -1.92 15.14 -14.37
CA ARG A 12 -1.80 16.17 -13.32
C ARG A 12 -0.39 16.25 -12.75
N LEU A 13 0.32 15.13 -12.71
CA LEU A 13 1.71 15.06 -12.25
C LEU A 13 2.74 15.39 -13.36
N GLY A 14 2.29 15.66 -14.59
CA GLY A 14 3.18 15.93 -15.73
C GLY A 14 3.95 14.68 -16.20
N LEU A 15 3.42 13.49 -15.96
CA LEU A 15 4.04 12.21 -16.32
C LEU A 15 3.45 11.64 -17.63
N ASP A 16 4.22 10.75 -18.26
CA ASP A 16 3.78 10.08 -19.49
C ASP A 16 2.53 9.22 -19.22
N LYS A 17 1.47 9.49 -19.97
CA LYS A 17 0.21 8.76 -19.88
C LYS A 17 0.34 7.30 -20.29
N ALA A 18 1.35 6.93 -21.07
CA ALA A 18 1.64 5.54 -21.44
C ALA A 18 1.91 4.67 -20.20
N GLY A 19 2.35 5.26 -19.08
CA GLY A 19 2.47 4.58 -17.80
C GLY A 19 1.21 3.85 -17.35
N CYS A 20 0.01 4.28 -17.78
CA CYS A 20 -1.25 3.61 -17.46
C CYS A 20 -1.32 2.16 -17.98
N LEU A 21 -0.52 1.81 -18.99
CA LEU A 21 -0.45 0.45 -19.55
C LEU A 21 0.06 -0.56 -18.51
N ILE A 22 0.87 -0.14 -17.54
CA ILE A 22 1.34 -1.02 -16.45
C ILE A 22 0.16 -1.56 -15.64
N TYR A 23 -0.88 -0.77 -15.41
CA TYR A 23 -2.09 -1.23 -14.74
C TYR A 23 -3.01 -1.98 -15.70
N PHE A 24 -3.26 -1.40 -16.88
CA PHE A 24 -4.30 -1.87 -17.79
C PHE A 24 -3.94 -3.19 -18.47
N TRP A 25 -2.65 -3.43 -18.71
CA TRP A 25 -2.14 -4.67 -19.32
C TRP A 25 -1.48 -5.60 -18.31
N SER A 26 -1.59 -5.31 -17.02
CA SER A 26 -1.11 -6.22 -16.00
C SER A 26 -1.88 -7.54 -16.06
N PRO A 27 -1.22 -8.69 -16.29
CA PRO A 27 -1.87 -10.00 -16.24
C PRO A 27 -2.55 -10.25 -14.90
N LEU A 28 -1.94 -9.79 -13.81
CA LEU A 28 -2.49 -9.87 -12.47
C LEU A 28 -3.84 -9.13 -12.38
N VAL A 29 -3.88 -7.86 -12.78
CA VAL A 29 -5.10 -7.05 -12.71
C VAL A 29 -6.21 -7.65 -13.60
N ILE A 30 -5.85 -8.10 -14.81
CA ILE A 30 -6.81 -8.74 -15.73
C ILE A 30 -7.36 -10.02 -15.10
N LYS A 31 -6.50 -10.89 -14.58
CA LYS A 31 -6.88 -12.15 -13.95
C LYS A 31 -7.77 -11.91 -12.74
N GLU A 32 -7.38 -11.03 -11.82
CA GLU A 32 -8.15 -10.80 -10.59
C GLU A 32 -9.47 -10.09 -10.83
N THR A 33 -9.54 -9.22 -11.85
CA THR A 33 -10.75 -8.47 -12.17
C THR A 33 -11.76 -9.30 -12.98
N PHE A 34 -11.29 -9.95 -14.06
CA PHE A 34 -12.20 -10.57 -15.04
C PHE A 34 -12.36 -12.08 -14.87
N ASN A 35 -11.35 -12.78 -14.37
CA ASN A 35 -11.41 -14.21 -14.15
C ASN A 35 -11.87 -14.54 -12.72
N SER A 36 -11.19 -13.99 -11.70
CA SER A 36 -11.52 -14.23 -10.28
C SER A 36 -12.68 -13.36 -9.79
N THR A 37 -13.07 -12.32 -10.51
CA THR A 37 -14.14 -11.37 -10.15
C THR A 37 -14.01 -10.75 -8.76
N HIS A 38 -12.76 -10.50 -8.31
CA HIS A 38 -12.53 -9.84 -7.04
C HIS A 38 -13.03 -8.39 -7.05
N LEU A 39 -13.81 -8.02 -6.04
CA LEU A 39 -14.38 -6.68 -5.88
C LEU A 39 -13.34 -5.60 -5.55
N ASP A 40 -12.09 -5.99 -5.30
CA ASP A 40 -10.99 -5.08 -5.02
C ASP A 40 -10.85 -3.99 -6.09
N VAL A 41 -11.14 -4.29 -7.35
CA VAL A 41 -11.08 -3.32 -8.47
C VAL A 41 -12.00 -2.11 -8.25
N ILE A 42 -13.12 -2.29 -7.56
CA ILE A 42 -14.04 -1.18 -7.23
C ILE A 42 -13.35 -0.26 -6.22
N GLY A 43 -12.84 -0.82 -5.12
CA GLY A 43 -12.12 -0.07 -4.10
C GLY A 43 -10.87 0.62 -4.66
N ILE A 44 -10.09 -0.05 -5.51
CA ILE A 44 -8.93 0.50 -6.19
C ILE A 44 -9.32 1.67 -7.13
N SER A 45 -10.40 1.51 -7.89
CA SER A 45 -10.91 2.60 -8.76
C SER A 45 -11.28 3.83 -7.97
N LEU A 46 -11.93 3.65 -6.81
CA LEU A 46 -12.29 4.72 -5.88
C LEU A 46 -11.07 5.35 -5.23
N LEU A 47 -10.05 4.56 -4.88
CA LEU A 47 -8.77 5.09 -4.38
C LEU A 47 -8.07 5.95 -5.44
N CYS A 48 -8.00 5.50 -6.68
CA CYS A 48 -7.45 6.31 -7.78
C CYS A 48 -8.24 7.61 -7.96
N GLY A 49 -9.59 7.56 -7.91
CA GLY A 49 -10.43 8.74 -7.95
C GLY A 49 -10.16 9.70 -6.78
N SER A 50 -10.00 9.15 -5.57
CA SER A 50 -9.65 9.92 -4.37
C SER A 50 -8.32 10.68 -4.56
N ILE A 51 -7.27 10.01 -5.02
CA ILE A 51 -5.96 10.62 -5.31
C ILE A 51 -6.08 11.69 -6.40
N TYR A 52 -6.82 11.42 -7.47
CA TYR A 52 -7.08 12.38 -8.54
C TYR A 52 -7.74 13.66 -8.02
N PHE A 53 -8.78 13.55 -7.21
CA PHE A 53 -9.46 14.71 -6.63
C PHE A 53 -8.59 15.44 -5.61
N LEU A 54 -7.75 14.72 -4.85
CA LEU A 54 -6.80 15.32 -3.92
C LEU A 54 -5.77 16.20 -4.66
N LEU A 55 -5.18 15.68 -5.74
CA LEU A 55 -4.26 16.42 -6.62
C LEU A 55 -4.88 17.66 -7.27
N ASN A 56 -6.20 17.65 -7.46
CA ASN A 56 -6.95 18.79 -7.97
C ASN A 56 -7.53 19.69 -6.84
N HIS A 57 -7.08 19.51 -5.59
CA HIS A 57 -7.51 20.27 -4.42
C HIS A 57 -9.03 20.22 -4.15
N ARG A 58 -9.72 19.18 -4.67
CA ARG A 58 -11.14 18.93 -4.42
C ARG A 58 -11.31 18.04 -3.18
N HIS A 59 -10.95 18.59 -2.01
CA HIS A 59 -10.80 17.84 -0.76
C HIS A 59 -12.05 17.05 -0.36
N THR A 60 -13.24 17.63 -0.51
CA THR A 60 -14.51 16.95 -0.17
C THR A 60 -14.75 15.71 -1.05
N LEU A 61 -14.50 15.81 -2.37
CA LEU A 61 -14.60 14.65 -3.28
C LEU A 61 -13.50 13.63 -3.00
N ALA A 62 -12.26 14.08 -2.73
CA ALA A 62 -11.18 13.20 -2.37
C ALA A 62 -11.53 12.36 -1.13
N THR A 63 -12.06 12.98 -0.08
CA THR A 63 -12.48 12.29 1.14
C THR A 63 -13.66 11.35 0.90
N LEU A 64 -14.65 11.77 0.10
CA LEU A 64 -15.81 10.95 -0.24
C LEU A 64 -15.37 9.66 -0.97
N PHE A 65 -14.53 9.80 -1.98
CA PHE A 65 -13.99 8.67 -2.73
C PHE A 65 -13.11 7.76 -1.86
N LEU A 66 -12.32 8.33 -0.92
CA LEU A 66 -11.53 7.55 0.04
C LEU A 66 -12.43 6.75 0.99
N ALA A 67 -13.53 7.34 1.46
CA ALA A 67 -14.48 6.68 2.34
C ALA A 67 -15.18 5.50 1.62
N PHE A 68 -15.61 5.70 0.37
CA PHE A 68 -16.15 4.59 -0.43
C PHE A 68 -15.11 3.53 -0.75
N SER A 69 -13.85 3.91 -1.00
CA SER A 69 -12.76 2.95 -1.18
C SER A 69 -12.55 2.10 0.07
N PHE A 70 -12.60 2.73 1.27
CA PHE A 70 -12.55 2.04 2.56
C PHE A 70 -13.71 1.05 2.75
N LEU A 71 -14.94 1.42 2.34
CA LEU A 71 -16.09 0.50 2.40
C LEU A 71 -15.90 -0.71 1.49
N GLY A 72 -15.16 -0.56 0.38
CA GLY A 72 -14.78 -1.69 -0.47
C GLY A 72 -13.72 -2.58 0.18
N LYS A 73 -12.77 -2.01 0.91
CA LYS A 73 -11.73 -2.69 1.69
C LYS A 73 -11.06 -1.74 2.67
N LEU A 74 -10.69 -2.24 3.84
CA LEU A 74 -10.22 -1.40 4.96
C LEU A 74 -8.88 -0.67 4.71
N TYR A 75 -8.03 -1.14 3.77
CA TYR A 75 -6.68 -0.64 3.57
C TYR A 75 -6.55 0.88 3.37
N PRO A 76 -7.42 1.56 2.58
CA PRO A 76 -7.28 2.98 2.31
C PRO A 76 -7.31 3.89 3.53
N ILE A 77 -7.85 3.43 4.68
CA ILE A 77 -7.92 4.25 5.90
C ILE A 77 -6.54 4.73 6.37
N ILE A 78 -5.50 3.93 6.11
CA ILE A 78 -4.13 4.28 6.52
C ILE A 78 -3.63 5.56 5.83
N LEU A 79 -4.22 5.92 4.70
CA LEU A 79 -3.88 7.14 3.96
C LEU A 79 -4.63 8.38 4.46
N LEU A 80 -5.73 8.22 5.23
CA LEU A 80 -6.56 9.33 5.70
C LEU A 80 -5.77 10.45 6.41
N PRO A 81 -4.82 10.16 7.31
CA PRO A 81 -4.04 11.21 7.96
C PRO A 81 -3.26 12.07 6.97
N LEU A 82 -2.68 11.48 5.91
CA LEU A 82 -1.98 12.24 4.86
C LEU A 82 -2.95 13.09 4.01
N TYR A 83 -4.16 12.60 3.73
CA TYR A 83 -5.21 13.39 3.09
C TYR A 83 -5.57 14.62 3.93
N LEU A 84 -5.77 14.43 5.23
CA LEU A 84 -6.11 15.53 6.16
C LEU A 84 -4.96 16.54 6.24
N ARG A 85 -3.70 16.07 6.25
CA ARG A 85 -2.52 16.92 6.20
C ARG A 85 -2.51 17.77 4.91
N ALA A 86 -2.71 17.16 3.74
CA ALA A 86 -2.76 17.88 2.46
C ALA A 86 -3.88 18.94 2.44
N CYS A 87 -5.05 18.61 2.99
CA CYS A 87 -6.15 19.56 3.15
C CYS A 87 -5.78 20.72 4.07
N TYR A 88 -5.10 20.42 5.19
CA TYR A 88 -4.63 21.40 6.17
C TYR A 88 -3.63 22.38 5.55
N GLU A 89 -2.59 21.87 4.89
CA GLU A 89 -1.55 22.69 4.23
C GLU A 89 -2.17 23.63 3.20
N LYS A 90 -3.08 23.14 2.37
CA LYS A 90 -3.74 23.96 1.35
C LYS A 90 -4.61 25.08 1.96
N MET A 91 -5.33 24.78 3.03
CA MET A 91 -6.16 25.77 3.70
C MET A 91 -5.34 26.85 4.41
N LEU A 92 -4.19 26.48 4.99
CA LEU A 92 -3.25 27.46 5.54
C LEU A 92 -2.72 28.40 4.45
N GLN A 93 -2.32 27.85 3.30
CA GLN A 93 -1.85 28.62 2.16
C GLN A 93 -2.93 29.62 1.67
N ASP A 94 -4.21 29.19 1.68
CA ASP A 94 -5.34 30.01 1.25
C ASP A 94 -5.81 31.01 2.34
N GLY A 95 -5.13 31.11 3.49
CA GLY A 95 -5.50 31.97 4.61
C GLY A 95 -6.84 31.59 5.29
N LYS A 96 -7.27 30.36 5.14
CA LYS A 96 -8.53 29.83 5.70
C LYS A 96 -8.33 29.11 7.01
N ARG A 97 -9.42 28.90 7.77
CA ARG A 97 -9.40 28.15 9.03
C ARG A 97 -9.19 26.65 8.75
N ALA A 98 -7.94 26.21 8.67
CA ALA A 98 -7.55 24.86 8.28
C ALA A 98 -8.15 23.75 9.15
N TRP A 99 -8.33 23.99 10.47
CA TRP A 99 -8.94 23.02 11.39
C TRP A 99 -10.40 22.69 11.06
N LEU A 100 -11.17 23.66 10.52
CA LEU A 100 -12.56 23.42 10.09
C LEU A 100 -12.65 22.44 8.93
N VAL A 101 -11.65 22.46 8.04
CA VAL A 101 -11.60 21.55 6.90
C VAL A 101 -11.22 20.15 7.35
N ILE A 102 -10.32 20.02 8.32
CA ILE A 102 -10.01 18.73 8.96
C ILE A 102 -11.30 18.17 9.59
N LEU A 103 -11.96 18.94 10.43
CA LEU A 103 -13.20 18.52 11.12
C LEU A 103 -14.26 18.10 10.10
N LYS A 104 -14.52 18.93 9.09
CA LYS A 104 -15.48 18.64 8.02
C LYS A 104 -15.18 17.35 7.28
N ASN A 105 -13.92 17.16 6.85
CA ASN A 105 -13.55 15.97 6.08
C ASN A 105 -13.52 14.71 6.95
N SER A 106 -13.06 14.81 8.20
CA SER A 106 -13.16 13.69 9.15
C SER A 106 -14.59 13.30 9.43
N ALA A 107 -15.48 14.29 9.66
CA ALA A 107 -16.90 14.04 9.86
C ALA A 107 -17.56 13.42 8.60
N LEU A 108 -17.23 13.94 7.41
CA LEU A 108 -17.72 13.38 6.15
C LEU A 108 -17.29 11.91 6.00
N PHE A 109 -16.02 11.61 6.24
CA PHE A 109 -15.50 10.24 6.18
C PHE A 109 -16.28 9.33 7.12
N LEU A 110 -16.42 9.74 8.40
CA LEU A 110 -17.15 8.98 9.40
C LEU A 110 -18.61 8.76 9.04
N VAL A 111 -19.31 9.82 8.57
CA VAL A 111 -20.73 9.73 8.17
C VAL A 111 -20.91 8.72 7.04
N VAL A 112 -20.04 8.73 6.02
CA VAL A 112 -20.11 7.75 4.91
C VAL A 112 -19.92 6.32 5.44
N ILE A 113 -18.98 6.11 6.37
CA ILE A 113 -18.76 4.78 6.97
C ILE A 113 -19.99 4.34 7.76
N VAL A 114 -20.53 5.21 8.63
CA VAL A 114 -21.73 4.90 9.42
C VAL A 114 -22.92 4.57 8.50
N LEU A 115 -23.15 5.36 7.46
CA LEU A 115 -24.22 5.10 6.50
C LEU A 115 -24.02 3.78 5.74
N GLY A 116 -22.76 3.43 5.40
CA GLY A 116 -22.42 2.17 4.74
C GLY A 116 -22.69 0.94 5.61
N TYR A 117 -22.48 1.07 6.93
CA TYR A 117 -22.76 -0.01 7.88
C TYR A 117 -24.20 -0.03 8.42
N LEU A 118 -24.94 1.06 8.23
CA LEU A 118 -26.30 1.22 8.76
C LEU A 118 -27.25 0.05 8.41
N PRO A 119 -27.28 -0.48 7.17
CA PRO A 119 -28.15 -1.62 6.81
C PRO A 119 -27.84 -2.90 7.61
N PHE A 120 -26.64 -3.02 8.16
CA PHE A 120 -26.18 -4.20 8.88
C PHE A 120 -26.27 -4.08 10.41
N MET A 121 -26.66 -2.90 10.93
CA MET A 121 -26.72 -2.69 12.39
C MET A 121 -27.69 -3.60 13.13
N GLY A 122 -28.69 -4.18 12.44
CA GLY A 122 -29.65 -5.11 13.03
C GLY A 122 -29.04 -6.39 13.58
N ILE A 123 -27.86 -6.80 13.11
CA ILE A 123 -27.13 -7.97 13.64
C ILE A 123 -26.12 -7.62 14.75
N GLY A 124 -26.05 -6.33 15.13
CA GLY A 124 -25.17 -5.82 16.18
C GLY A 124 -23.70 -6.07 15.88
N LEU A 125 -22.88 -6.31 16.91
CA LEU A 125 -21.43 -6.52 16.77
C LEU A 125 -21.05 -7.78 15.97
N ARG A 126 -21.99 -8.68 15.73
CA ARG A 126 -21.73 -9.88 14.90
C ARG A 126 -21.33 -9.53 13.47
N MET A 127 -21.67 -8.33 12.97
CA MET A 127 -21.22 -7.88 11.65
C MET A 127 -19.67 -7.83 11.52
N PHE A 128 -18.95 -7.78 12.63
CA PHE A 128 -17.48 -7.74 12.67
C PHE A 128 -16.83 -9.12 12.92
N GLU A 129 -17.60 -10.20 13.04
CA GLU A 129 -17.04 -11.54 13.31
C GLU A 129 -16.10 -12.00 12.18
N GLY A 130 -16.45 -11.73 10.92
CA GLY A 130 -15.58 -12.02 9.78
C GLY A 130 -14.26 -11.24 9.83
N LEU A 131 -14.31 -9.94 10.18
CA LEU A 131 -13.11 -9.13 10.37
C LEU A 131 -12.26 -9.64 11.53
N LYS A 132 -12.89 -10.02 12.63
CA LYS A 132 -12.22 -10.61 13.80
C LYS A 132 -11.53 -11.92 13.41
N ALA A 133 -12.21 -12.81 12.71
CA ALA A 133 -11.65 -14.07 12.25
C ALA A 133 -10.46 -13.84 11.31
N PHE A 134 -10.59 -12.94 10.34
CA PHE A 134 -9.51 -12.55 9.45
C PHE A 134 -8.30 -12.02 10.23
N THR A 135 -8.55 -11.11 11.16
CA THR A 135 -7.46 -10.48 11.94
C THR A 135 -6.75 -11.47 12.86
N LEU A 136 -7.46 -12.45 13.42
CA LEU A 136 -6.88 -13.40 14.39
C LEU A 136 -6.20 -14.59 13.72
N TYR A 137 -6.82 -15.17 12.68
CA TYR A 137 -6.47 -16.51 12.22
C TYR A 137 -5.91 -16.56 10.80
N TRP A 138 -6.14 -15.53 9.96
CA TRP A 138 -5.70 -15.62 8.57
C TRP A 138 -4.22 -15.31 8.43
N GLN A 139 -3.51 -16.26 7.82
CA GLN A 139 -2.13 -16.16 7.37
C GLN A 139 -2.04 -16.96 6.07
N SER A 140 -1.55 -16.33 4.99
CA SER A 140 -1.48 -16.95 3.67
C SER A 140 -0.49 -16.23 2.78
N ASN A 141 0.39 -17.01 2.15
CA ASN A 141 1.33 -16.55 1.12
C ASN A 141 2.19 -15.36 1.58
N ASP A 142 2.48 -15.27 2.86
CA ASP A 142 3.23 -14.16 3.46
C ASP A 142 4.75 -14.37 3.36
N SER A 143 5.49 -13.27 3.39
CA SER A 143 6.95 -13.26 3.27
C SER A 143 7.61 -12.73 4.55
N ILE A 144 7.68 -11.42 4.73
CA ILE A 144 8.32 -10.80 5.92
C ILE A 144 7.57 -11.19 7.19
N PHE A 145 6.25 -11.33 7.14
CA PHE A 145 5.45 -11.71 8.31
C PHE A 145 5.82 -13.12 8.80
N ALA A 146 5.97 -14.09 7.88
CA ALA A 146 6.43 -15.45 8.22
C ALA A 146 7.80 -15.42 8.90
N ILE A 147 8.74 -14.59 8.42
CA ILE A 147 10.06 -14.43 9.04
C ILE A 147 9.92 -13.87 10.46
N LEU A 148 9.06 -12.89 10.69
CA LEU A 148 8.81 -12.36 12.04
C LEU A 148 8.24 -13.42 12.97
N VAL A 149 7.26 -14.20 12.51
CA VAL A 149 6.69 -15.31 13.29
C VAL A 149 7.76 -16.34 13.62
N PHE A 150 8.61 -16.72 12.66
CA PHE A 150 9.72 -17.62 12.88
C PHE A 150 10.72 -17.11 13.94
N ILE A 151 11.09 -15.81 13.86
CA ILE A 151 12.00 -15.19 14.84
C ILE A 151 11.39 -15.24 16.25
N PHE A 152 10.12 -14.83 16.40
CA PHE A 152 9.46 -14.85 17.70
C PHE A 152 9.26 -16.26 18.26
N ASN A 153 8.94 -17.25 17.40
CA ASN A 153 8.90 -18.65 17.82
C ASN A 153 10.27 -19.11 18.37
N THR A 154 11.33 -18.84 17.61
CA THR A 154 12.68 -19.27 18.02
C THR A 154 13.14 -18.63 19.34
N VAL A 155 12.78 -17.35 19.54
CA VAL A 155 13.16 -16.61 20.77
C VAL A 155 12.35 -17.05 21.99
N LEU A 156 11.07 -17.39 21.83
CA LEU A 156 10.16 -17.68 22.95
C LEU A 156 10.13 -19.16 23.32
N ASP A 157 10.10 -20.04 22.31
CA ASP A 157 9.84 -21.48 22.50
C ASP A 157 11.09 -22.33 22.20
N GLY A 158 12.24 -21.72 21.93
CA GLY A 158 13.46 -22.41 21.49
C GLY A 158 13.28 -23.04 20.10
N ASN A 159 13.82 -24.26 19.92
CA ASN A 159 13.73 -24.96 18.64
C ASN A 159 12.43 -25.78 18.47
N GLU A 160 11.56 -25.81 19.46
CA GLU A 160 10.28 -26.49 19.35
C GLU A 160 9.24 -25.55 18.75
N MET A 161 8.88 -25.78 17.49
CA MET A 161 7.82 -25.04 16.81
C MET A 161 6.47 -25.49 17.39
N ILE A 162 6.05 -24.87 18.49
CA ILE A 162 4.74 -25.13 19.11
C ILE A 162 3.69 -24.38 18.28
N LEU A 163 3.12 -25.06 17.29
CA LEU A 163 2.07 -24.56 16.40
C LEU A 163 0.81 -24.05 17.15
N SER A 164 0.67 -24.37 18.43
CA SER A 164 -0.47 -23.95 19.24
C SER A 164 -0.28 -22.65 20.03
N ASN A 165 0.94 -22.06 20.03
CA ASN A 165 1.20 -20.82 20.75
C ASN A 165 0.80 -19.60 19.91
N PRO A 166 -0.24 -18.82 20.25
CA PRO A 166 -0.65 -17.63 19.50
C PRO A 166 0.24 -16.42 19.71
N LEU A 167 1.15 -16.46 20.71
CA LEU A 167 1.96 -15.31 21.12
C LEU A 167 2.93 -14.81 20.03
N PRO A 168 3.68 -15.68 19.30
CA PRO A 168 4.54 -15.25 18.21
C PRO A 168 3.78 -14.51 17.08
N ILE A 169 2.61 -15.01 16.69
CA ILE A 169 1.74 -14.37 15.69
C ILE A 169 1.25 -13.01 16.21
N PHE A 170 0.85 -12.93 17.47
CA PHE A 170 0.41 -11.69 18.08
C PHE A 170 1.55 -10.65 18.09
N LEU A 171 2.75 -11.02 18.55
CA LEU A 171 3.91 -10.13 18.60
C LEU A 171 4.32 -9.67 17.18
N SER A 172 4.24 -10.55 16.18
CA SER A 172 4.48 -10.20 14.79
C SER A 172 3.49 -9.13 14.30
N LYS A 173 2.20 -9.27 14.60
CA LYS A 173 1.16 -8.27 14.27
C LYS A 173 1.41 -6.93 14.97
N VAL A 174 1.79 -6.96 16.24
CA VAL A 174 2.16 -5.74 16.99
C VAL A 174 3.39 -5.07 16.37
N THR A 175 4.41 -5.84 16.02
CA THR A 175 5.62 -5.32 15.36
C THR A 175 5.26 -4.64 14.02
N VAL A 176 4.44 -5.29 13.18
CA VAL A 176 3.96 -4.71 11.91
C VAL A 176 3.17 -3.42 12.16
N ALA A 177 2.29 -3.40 13.14
CA ALA A 177 1.51 -2.20 13.50
C ALA A 177 2.43 -1.04 13.92
N ILE A 178 3.46 -1.32 14.73
CA ILE A 178 4.46 -0.32 15.15
C ILE A 178 5.22 0.22 13.95
N VAL A 179 5.70 -0.66 13.06
CA VAL A 179 6.45 -0.26 11.86
C VAL A 179 5.59 0.61 10.95
N LEU A 180 4.36 0.18 10.63
CA LEU A 180 3.45 0.95 9.77
C LEU A 180 3.09 2.29 10.38
N THR A 181 2.85 2.34 11.71
CA THR A 181 2.59 3.60 12.43
C THR A 181 3.82 4.52 12.38
N GLY A 182 5.02 3.99 12.60
CA GLY A 182 6.27 4.75 12.50
C GLY A 182 6.49 5.33 11.11
N VAL A 183 6.25 4.55 10.07
CA VAL A 183 6.34 5.01 8.67
C VAL A 183 5.30 6.09 8.37
N LEU A 184 4.05 5.91 8.81
CA LEU A 184 3.00 6.90 8.65
C LEU A 184 3.36 8.21 9.35
N LEU A 185 3.81 8.16 10.60
CA LEU A 185 4.26 9.34 11.36
C LEU A 185 5.46 10.01 10.68
N TRP A 186 6.40 9.24 10.13
CA TRP A 186 7.52 9.80 9.38
C TRP A 186 7.04 10.59 8.16
N PHE A 187 6.11 10.02 7.37
CA PHE A 187 5.53 10.74 6.23
C PHE A 187 4.69 11.95 6.65
N LEU A 188 4.01 11.89 7.79
CA LEU A 188 3.27 13.02 8.34
C LEU A 188 4.18 14.17 8.78
N CYS A 189 5.33 13.86 9.39
CA CYS A 189 6.22 14.87 9.95
C CYS A 189 7.29 15.36 8.97
N LYS A 190 7.80 14.47 8.10
CA LYS A 190 8.96 14.69 7.25
C LYS A 190 8.67 14.50 5.75
N GLY A 191 7.51 13.97 5.40
CA GLY A 191 7.11 13.75 4.01
C GLY A 191 6.94 15.05 3.23
N ALA A 192 7.00 14.93 1.90
CA ALA A 192 6.79 16.06 0.99
C ALA A 192 5.41 16.70 1.17
N SER A 193 5.32 18.00 0.91
CA SER A 193 4.05 18.70 0.77
C SER A 193 3.40 18.37 -0.58
N LEU A 194 2.07 18.19 -0.59
CA LEU A 194 1.31 18.02 -1.82
C LEU A 194 1.43 19.24 -2.75
N ILE A 195 1.57 20.42 -2.18
CA ILE A 195 1.58 21.69 -2.92
C ILE A 195 2.94 21.88 -3.62
N GLU A 196 4.02 21.63 -2.91
CA GLU A 196 5.37 21.88 -3.39
C GLU A 196 5.93 20.73 -4.24
N ARG A 197 5.69 19.50 -3.82
CA ARG A 197 6.26 18.30 -4.43
C ARG A 197 5.21 17.18 -4.55
N PRO A 198 4.21 17.35 -5.43
CA PRO A 198 3.07 16.42 -5.54
C PRO A 198 3.48 14.98 -5.89
N VAL A 199 4.50 14.79 -6.73
CA VAL A 199 5.02 13.45 -7.09
C VAL A 199 5.58 12.75 -5.85
N GLU A 200 6.39 13.44 -5.05
CA GLU A 200 6.98 12.87 -3.83
C GLU A 200 5.92 12.63 -2.74
N PHE A 201 4.88 13.46 -2.69
CA PHE A 201 3.74 13.23 -1.80
C PHE A 201 3.01 11.92 -2.15
N VAL A 202 2.71 11.68 -3.44
CA VAL A 202 2.09 10.44 -3.92
C VAL A 202 3.04 9.25 -3.75
N ARG A 203 4.37 9.45 -3.80
CA ARG A 203 5.36 8.42 -3.46
C ARG A 203 5.21 7.94 -2.01
N GLY A 204 4.81 8.82 -1.11
CA GLY A 204 4.45 8.43 0.26
C GLY A 204 3.29 7.43 0.31
N PHE A 205 2.24 7.65 -0.49
CA PHE A 205 1.13 6.69 -0.61
C PHE A 205 1.58 5.35 -1.16
N PHE A 206 2.42 5.36 -2.21
CA PHE A 206 3.00 4.14 -2.77
C PHE A 206 3.72 3.31 -1.69
N TRP A 207 4.64 3.94 -0.94
CA TRP A 207 5.41 3.21 0.07
C TRP A 207 4.54 2.69 1.22
N ILE A 208 3.54 3.44 1.66
CA ILE A 208 2.61 2.98 2.68
C ILE A 208 1.82 1.76 2.19
N MET A 209 1.23 1.82 0.98
CA MET A 209 0.47 0.70 0.42
C MET A 209 1.36 -0.51 0.12
N ALA A 210 2.59 -0.28 -0.37
CA ALA A 210 3.58 -1.31 -0.59
C ALA A 210 3.97 -2.03 0.71
N LEU A 211 4.20 -1.28 1.79
CA LEU A 211 4.53 -1.85 3.10
C LEU A 211 3.32 -2.54 3.76
N VAL A 212 2.12 -2.01 3.59
CA VAL A 212 0.90 -2.71 4.02
C VAL A 212 0.81 -4.08 3.37
N PHE A 213 1.10 -4.19 2.07
CA PHE A 213 1.13 -5.48 1.38
C PHE A 213 2.27 -6.38 1.89
N LEU A 214 3.53 -5.90 1.89
CA LEU A 214 4.70 -6.72 2.22
C LEU A 214 4.76 -7.17 3.68
N LEU A 215 4.13 -6.43 4.59
CA LEU A 215 4.11 -6.75 6.03
C LEU A 215 2.81 -7.46 6.44
N SER A 216 1.84 -7.58 5.53
CA SER A 216 0.58 -8.26 5.81
C SER A 216 0.80 -9.74 6.12
N PRO A 217 0.06 -10.33 7.08
CA PRO A 217 -0.01 -11.78 7.24
C PRO A 217 -0.71 -12.48 6.08
N VAL A 218 -1.37 -11.74 5.19
CA VAL A 218 -2.08 -12.28 4.03
C VAL A 218 -1.64 -11.51 2.79
N GLN A 219 -0.87 -12.16 1.90
CA GLN A 219 -0.29 -11.57 0.71
C GLN A 219 -0.81 -12.25 -0.57
N ASN A 220 -2.11 -12.47 -0.62
CA ASN A 220 -2.74 -13.07 -1.80
C ASN A 220 -2.62 -12.15 -3.03
N PRO A 221 -2.62 -12.69 -4.26
CA PRO A 221 -2.41 -11.92 -5.49
C PRO A 221 -3.31 -10.68 -5.64
N TRP A 222 -4.59 -10.79 -5.31
CA TRP A 222 -5.53 -9.65 -5.42
C TRP A 222 -5.22 -8.49 -4.47
N TYR A 223 -4.46 -8.72 -3.38
CA TYR A 223 -4.01 -7.63 -2.50
C TYR A 223 -2.87 -6.82 -3.12
N LEU A 224 -2.02 -7.44 -3.94
CA LEU A 224 -1.01 -6.71 -4.70
C LEU A 224 -1.63 -5.74 -5.72
N CYS A 225 -2.85 -6.02 -6.22
CA CYS A 225 -3.56 -5.11 -7.13
C CYS A 225 -3.73 -3.68 -6.56
N TRP A 226 -3.71 -3.49 -5.24
CA TRP A 226 -3.77 -2.17 -4.59
C TRP A 226 -2.48 -1.36 -4.75
N VAL A 227 -1.36 -2.02 -5.06
CA VAL A 227 -0.07 -1.37 -5.31
C VAL A 227 0.09 -1.01 -6.79
N VAL A 228 -0.49 -1.82 -7.70
CA VAL A 228 -0.27 -1.69 -9.16
C VAL A 228 -0.58 -0.30 -9.74
N PRO A 229 -1.63 0.44 -9.33
CA PRO A 229 -1.86 1.80 -9.82
C PRO A 229 -0.69 2.76 -9.59
N PHE A 230 0.02 2.59 -8.48
CA PHE A 230 1.20 3.41 -8.18
C PHE A 230 2.39 3.07 -9.06
N LEU A 231 2.48 1.86 -9.61
CA LEU A 231 3.52 1.47 -10.57
C LEU A 231 3.39 2.23 -11.89
N CYS A 232 2.21 2.74 -12.21
CA CYS A 232 2.02 3.65 -13.36
C CYS A 232 2.80 4.96 -13.17
N ILE A 233 3.05 5.37 -11.93
CA ILE A 233 3.75 6.61 -11.54
C ILE A 233 5.22 6.30 -11.21
N PHE A 234 5.47 5.17 -10.56
CA PHE A 234 6.77 4.73 -10.05
C PHE A 234 7.08 3.31 -10.56
N PRO A 235 7.48 3.14 -11.85
CA PRO A 235 7.66 1.83 -12.48
C PRO A 235 8.93 1.13 -11.97
N GLY A 236 8.86 0.54 -10.79
CA GLY A 236 9.91 -0.34 -10.25
C GLY A 236 9.89 -1.71 -10.94
N ARG A 237 11.02 -2.16 -11.47
CA ARG A 237 11.14 -3.46 -12.18
C ARG A 237 10.83 -4.61 -11.23
N SER A 238 11.33 -4.55 -10.00
CA SER A 238 11.06 -5.55 -8.95
C SER A 238 9.55 -5.74 -8.73
N TRP A 239 8.81 -4.65 -8.60
CA TRP A 239 7.35 -4.68 -8.40
C TRP A 239 6.60 -5.21 -9.63
N ILE A 240 7.03 -4.81 -10.85
CA ILE A 240 6.43 -5.33 -12.09
C ILE A 240 6.66 -6.84 -12.19
N VAL A 241 7.87 -7.32 -11.88
CA VAL A 241 8.18 -8.76 -11.85
C VAL A 241 7.33 -9.47 -10.80
N LEU A 242 7.14 -8.88 -9.61
CA LEU A 242 6.30 -9.46 -8.57
C LEU A 242 4.85 -9.65 -9.05
N THR A 243 4.30 -8.75 -9.87
CA THR A 243 2.93 -8.91 -10.41
C THR A 243 2.75 -10.17 -11.27
N GLY A 244 3.83 -10.68 -11.84
CA GLY A 244 3.84 -11.97 -12.54
C GLY A 244 4.08 -13.14 -11.59
N LEU A 245 5.05 -12.99 -10.68
CA LEU A 245 5.48 -14.06 -9.77
C LEU A 245 4.37 -14.49 -8.80
N VAL A 246 3.57 -13.56 -8.26
CA VAL A 246 2.45 -13.92 -7.37
C VAL A 246 1.39 -14.81 -8.03
N GLY A 247 1.48 -15.03 -9.34
CA GLY A 247 0.68 -16.02 -10.05
C GLY A 247 0.99 -17.47 -9.64
N PHE A 248 2.19 -17.74 -9.11
CA PHE A 248 2.55 -19.07 -8.58
C PHE A 248 1.69 -19.47 -7.39
N TYR A 249 1.11 -18.53 -6.64
CA TYR A 249 0.11 -18.79 -5.60
C TYR A 249 -0.99 -19.77 -6.05
N TYR A 250 -1.39 -19.71 -7.32
CA TYR A 250 -2.45 -20.58 -7.83
C TYR A 250 -2.02 -22.03 -8.02
N LEU A 251 -0.74 -22.33 -8.00
CA LEU A 251 -0.22 -23.70 -7.98
C LEU A 251 -0.49 -24.38 -6.64
N ASP A 252 -0.70 -23.62 -5.56
CA ASP A 252 -1.06 -24.14 -4.26
C ASP A 252 -2.33 -25.03 -4.34
N PHE A 253 -3.36 -24.53 -5.03
CA PHE A 253 -4.59 -25.28 -5.26
C PHE A 253 -4.37 -26.54 -6.08
N TYR A 254 -3.44 -26.50 -7.05
CA TYR A 254 -3.09 -27.68 -7.84
C TYR A 254 -2.34 -28.70 -6.99
N PHE A 255 -1.37 -28.26 -6.19
CA PHE A 255 -0.60 -29.14 -5.32
C PHE A 255 -1.46 -29.75 -4.21
N ASP A 256 -2.40 -28.98 -3.67
CA ASP A 256 -3.37 -29.50 -2.69
C ASP A 256 -4.27 -30.58 -3.31
N TYR A 257 -4.80 -30.32 -4.51
CA TYR A 257 -5.62 -31.29 -5.26
C TYR A 257 -4.85 -32.58 -5.61
N GLN A 258 -3.53 -32.50 -5.85
CA GLN A 258 -2.68 -33.65 -6.16
C GLN A 258 -2.07 -34.32 -4.91
N GLU A 259 -2.44 -33.87 -3.71
CA GLU A 259 -1.85 -34.32 -2.44
C GLU A 259 -0.33 -34.10 -2.34
N LEU A 260 0.18 -33.04 -2.99
CA LEU A 260 1.59 -32.67 -3.08
C LEU A 260 1.93 -31.43 -2.20
N GLN A 261 1.33 -31.34 -0.99
CA GLN A 261 1.42 -30.17 -0.11
C GLN A 261 2.87 -29.73 0.21
N ALA A 262 3.84 -30.65 0.14
CA ALA A 262 5.24 -30.30 0.35
C ALA A 262 5.76 -29.25 -0.66
N PHE A 263 5.20 -29.21 -1.87
CA PHE A 263 5.57 -28.21 -2.88
C PHE A 263 4.98 -26.83 -2.61
N SER A 264 3.86 -26.73 -1.91
CA SER A 264 3.23 -25.47 -1.50
C SER A 264 4.15 -24.62 -0.64
N LEU A 265 5.04 -25.23 0.15
CA LEU A 265 6.01 -24.54 0.99
C LEU A 265 7.04 -23.73 0.18
N TRP A 266 7.28 -24.08 -1.09
CA TRP A 266 8.24 -23.40 -1.95
C TRP A 266 7.65 -22.17 -2.67
N ILE A 267 6.33 -22.06 -2.74
CA ILE A 267 5.65 -20.99 -3.50
C ILE A 267 6.10 -19.60 -3.02
N PRO A 268 6.04 -19.24 -1.73
CA PRO A 268 6.48 -17.92 -1.29
C PRO A 268 7.97 -17.64 -1.61
N TRP A 269 8.83 -18.65 -1.59
CA TRP A 269 10.25 -18.50 -1.95
C TRP A 269 10.41 -18.15 -3.42
N VAL A 270 9.70 -18.83 -4.31
CA VAL A 270 9.72 -18.56 -5.76
C VAL A 270 9.18 -17.17 -6.08
N GLU A 271 8.17 -16.71 -5.36
CA GLU A 271 7.56 -15.39 -5.56
C GLU A 271 8.43 -14.26 -5.01
N TYR A 272 8.88 -14.38 -3.75
CA TYR A 272 9.45 -13.24 -3.03
C TYR A 272 10.97 -13.16 -3.09
N LEU A 273 11.72 -14.26 -3.24
CA LEU A 273 13.18 -14.20 -3.35
C LEU A 273 13.65 -13.37 -4.55
N PRO A 274 13.16 -13.63 -5.79
CA PRO A 274 13.55 -12.82 -6.94
C PRO A 274 13.14 -11.36 -6.78
N PHE A 275 11.96 -11.11 -6.19
CA PHE A 275 11.48 -9.75 -5.90
C PHE A 275 12.43 -9.00 -4.97
N TYR A 276 12.77 -9.56 -3.80
CA TYR A 276 13.66 -8.89 -2.84
C TYR A 276 15.07 -8.72 -3.38
N PHE A 277 15.56 -9.67 -4.17
CA PHE A 277 16.84 -9.53 -4.85
C PHE A 277 16.83 -8.33 -5.81
N LEU A 278 15.85 -8.25 -6.69
CA LEU A 278 15.70 -7.14 -7.63
C LEU A 278 15.48 -5.80 -6.92
N LEU A 279 14.65 -5.77 -5.88
CA LEU A 279 14.40 -4.57 -5.08
C LEU A 279 15.68 -4.06 -4.44
N THR A 280 16.50 -4.95 -3.91
CA THR A 280 17.80 -4.61 -3.31
C THR A 280 18.74 -3.99 -4.36
N LEU A 281 18.81 -4.56 -5.55
CA LEU A 281 19.62 -4.04 -6.66
C LEU A 281 19.13 -2.64 -7.10
N GLU A 282 17.82 -2.43 -7.21
CA GLU A 282 17.23 -1.13 -7.58
C GLU A 282 17.54 -0.06 -6.53
N LEU A 283 17.38 -0.38 -5.25
CA LEU A 283 17.68 0.53 -4.15
C LEU A 283 19.19 0.86 -4.08
N TRP A 284 20.06 -0.12 -4.31
CA TRP A 284 21.49 0.10 -4.35
C TRP A 284 21.91 0.99 -5.52
N ALA A 285 21.40 0.71 -6.73
CA ALA A 285 21.65 1.51 -7.93
C ALA A 285 21.20 2.97 -7.74
N SER A 286 20.00 3.18 -7.18
CA SER A 286 19.46 4.51 -6.90
C SER A 286 20.32 5.29 -5.90
N ARG A 287 20.83 4.62 -4.86
CA ARG A 287 21.74 5.24 -3.88
C ARG A 287 23.07 5.63 -4.51
N LYS A 288 23.64 4.75 -5.36
CA LYS A 288 24.88 5.01 -6.08
C LYS A 288 24.75 6.24 -7.00
N GLN A 289 23.65 6.32 -7.75
CA GLN A 289 23.38 7.43 -8.65
C GLN A 289 23.25 8.77 -7.90
N LYS A 290 22.55 8.82 -6.78
CA LYS A 290 22.43 10.00 -5.93
C LYS A 290 23.78 10.45 -5.35
N ARG A 291 24.64 9.50 -4.92
CA ARG A 291 25.98 9.81 -4.41
C ARG A 291 26.88 10.42 -5.49
N LEU A 292 26.82 9.88 -6.72
CA LEU A 292 27.59 10.42 -7.84
C LEU A 292 27.11 11.81 -8.22
N ALA A 293 25.80 12.06 -8.30
CA ALA A 293 25.24 13.38 -8.57
C ALA A 293 25.70 14.42 -7.54
N GLY A 294 25.61 14.13 -6.24
CA GLY A 294 26.08 15.03 -5.20
C GLY A 294 27.60 15.26 -5.19
N PHE A 295 28.40 14.28 -5.68
CA PHE A 295 29.84 14.46 -5.83
C PHE A 295 30.19 15.44 -6.95
N PHE A 296 29.43 15.43 -8.07
CA PHE A 296 29.65 16.35 -9.17
C PHE A 296 29.16 17.77 -8.83
N GLU A 297 28.02 17.91 -8.14
CA GLU A 297 27.53 19.22 -7.67
C GLU A 297 28.50 19.93 -6.71
N ASN A 298 29.18 19.18 -5.83
CA ASN A 298 30.20 19.74 -4.93
C ASN A 298 31.51 20.13 -5.64
N LYS A 299 31.81 19.56 -6.80
CA LYS A 299 33.00 19.86 -7.58
C LYS A 299 32.86 21.17 -8.39
N ASP A 300 31.63 21.53 -8.72
CA ASP A 300 31.31 22.72 -9.51
C ASP A 300 31.11 23.98 -8.65
N GLN A 301 31.21 23.87 -7.31
CA GLN A 301 31.30 25.05 -6.45
C GLN A 301 32.76 25.56 -6.44
N PRO A 302 33.07 26.76 -6.99
CA PRO A 302 34.42 27.32 -6.91
C PRO A 302 34.80 27.53 -5.44
N GLU A 303 35.97 27.01 -5.08
CA GLU A 303 36.63 27.32 -3.79
C GLU A 303 36.52 28.82 -3.53
N LYS A 304 35.77 29.21 -2.50
CA LYS A 304 35.83 30.57 -1.99
C LYS A 304 37.22 30.75 -1.45
N LEU A 305 38.10 31.35 -2.27
CA LEU A 305 39.37 31.90 -1.83
C LEU A 305 39.03 32.97 -0.79
N ASP A 306 39.27 32.65 0.48
CA ASP A 306 39.28 33.62 1.56
C ASP A 306 40.45 34.55 1.30
N THR A 307 40.11 35.78 0.88
CA THR A 307 41.04 36.93 0.87
C THR A 307 40.76 37.80 2.07
#